data_af61226edebc1d2e557df144a7ad49dd
#
_entry.id   af61226edebc1d2e557df144a7ad49dd
#
_cell.length_a   1.000
_cell.length_b   1.000
_cell.length_c   1.000
_cell.angle_alpha   90.00
_cell.angle_beta   90.00
_cell.angle_gamma   90.00
#
_symmetry.space_group_name_H-M   'P 1'
#
loop_
_entity.id
_entity.type
_entity.pdbx_description
1 polymer ?
#
loop_
_entity_poly.entity_id
_entity_poly.type
_entity_poly.pdbx_seq_one_letter_code
_entity_poly.pdbx_strand_id
1 'polypeptide(L)'
;MKKACRICAALVLFFACAVQGHPQKSVSPPSRPLVLTEAISLEGVKGRFDHFGSAANRLFVSALGNDTVEVIDISARTVVHTITGIPNPQDVVFSPETNKLFAGSSRGKLYIYDGTSFDLLKEIDFHSDVDNLRYDAANKRVYVGYGEDETGAIGAVDATTNERLEEEYKLGAHPESFQLEASGPNICANLPDLKQIAAIDRITHTISRWPITLQMNFPMALNEADRRLFVGTRAPARLAVFDTSSGHRGAALPCVLDTDDLYYDAARKRIYVAGGEGFISVFQQKDADHYQLLAKVPSALGARTAGYFGKGRKAADRFFLAVPARAGRGAEVWIYKVQD
;
A
#
# COMPACT_ATOMS: atom_id res chain seq x y z
N MET A 1 -57.58 87.52 20.13
CA MET A 1 -57.63 86.07 20.32
C MET A 1 -56.74 85.40 19.25
N LYS A 2 -55.48 85.07 19.54
CA LYS A 2 -54.61 84.42 18.58
C LYS A 2 -53.87 83.27 19.36
N LYS A 3 -54.15 82.04 19.02
CA LYS A 3 -53.52 80.85 19.60
C LYS A 3 -52.19 80.63 18.91
N ALA A 4 -51.11 80.49 19.71
CA ALA A 4 -49.79 80.16 19.22
C ALA A 4 -49.63 78.64 19.18
N CYS A 5 -49.22 78.13 18.04
CA CYS A 5 -48.89 76.76 17.80
C CYS A 5 -47.38 76.51 18.16
N ARG A 6 -47.14 75.67 19.09
CA ARG A 6 -45.75 75.24 19.46
C ARG A 6 -45.37 73.97 18.61
N ILE A 7 -44.35 74.13 17.80
CA ILE A 7 -43.78 73.05 17.04
C ILE A 7 -42.69 72.37 17.95
N CYS A 8 -42.91 71.08 18.31
CA CYS A 8 -41.91 70.26 18.93
C CYS A 8 -41.03 69.65 17.83
N ALA A 9 -39.75 70.00 17.83
CA ALA A 9 -38.74 69.32 17.01
C ALA A 9 -38.25 68.13 17.74
N ALA A 10 -38.50 66.95 17.19
CA ALA A 10 -37.94 65.65 17.66
C ALA A 10 -36.57 65.41 17.05
N LEU A 11 -35.53 65.35 17.90
CA LEU A 11 -34.19 65.05 17.50
C LEU A 11 -34.09 63.54 17.38
N VAL A 12 -33.89 63.00 16.15
CA VAL A 12 -33.63 61.58 15.90
C VAL A 12 -32.09 61.35 15.97
N LEU A 13 -31.64 60.71 17.04
CA LEU A 13 -30.25 60.25 17.15
C LEU A 13 -30.11 58.93 16.36
N PHE A 14 -29.33 58.94 15.28
CA PHE A 14 -28.87 57.75 14.59
C PHE A 14 -27.69 57.12 15.38
N PHE A 15 -27.92 55.97 15.99
CA PHE A 15 -26.81 55.11 16.49
C PHE A 15 -26.28 54.33 15.32
N ALA A 16 -25.05 54.63 14.86
CA ALA A 16 -24.32 53.82 13.92
C ALA A 16 -23.69 52.63 14.72
N CYS A 17 -24.29 51.44 14.62
CA CYS A 17 -23.66 50.22 15.05
C CYS A 17 -22.50 49.88 14.11
N ALA A 18 -21.27 50.10 14.57
CA ALA A 18 -20.09 49.59 13.89
C ALA A 18 -20.07 48.06 14.04
N VAL A 19 -20.42 47.33 12.98
CA VAL A 19 -20.23 45.88 12.89
C VAL A 19 -18.71 45.61 12.81
N GLN A 20 -18.10 45.24 13.91
CA GLN A 20 -16.72 44.73 13.91
C GLN A 20 -16.73 43.40 13.16
N GLY A 21 -16.31 43.40 11.90
CA GLY A 21 -16.08 42.20 11.11
C GLY A 21 -14.95 41.40 11.77
N HIS A 22 -15.26 40.23 12.35
CA HIS A 22 -14.24 39.27 12.75
C HIS A 22 -13.50 38.83 11.49
N PRO A 23 -12.15 38.79 11.50
CA PRO A 23 -11.40 38.26 10.36
C PRO A 23 -11.82 36.81 10.16
N GLN A 24 -12.46 36.51 9.06
CA GLN A 24 -12.77 35.16 8.63
C GLN A 24 -11.43 34.45 8.47
N LYS A 25 -11.15 33.46 9.34
CA LYS A 25 -9.97 32.59 9.18
C LYS A 25 -10.04 32.02 7.78
N SER A 26 -9.08 32.35 6.93
CA SER A 26 -8.92 31.75 5.61
C SER A 26 -8.77 30.25 5.81
N VAL A 27 -9.80 29.49 5.48
CA VAL A 27 -9.71 28.02 5.42
C VAL A 27 -8.82 27.72 4.24
N SER A 28 -7.60 27.27 4.52
CA SER A 28 -6.72 26.77 3.47
C SER A 28 -7.47 25.70 2.67
N PRO A 29 -7.37 25.70 1.34
CA PRO A 29 -8.01 24.65 0.56
C PRO A 29 -7.55 23.29 1.06
N PRO A 30 -8.45 22.27 1.10
CA PRO A 30 -8.10 20.95 1.57
C PRO A 30 -6.88 20.45 0.81
N SER A 31 -5.91 19.92 1.52
CA SER A 31 -4.71 19.35 0.91
C SER A 31 -5.11 18.23 -0.05
N ARG A 32 -4.57 18.23 -1.25
CA ARG A 32 -4.76 17.17 -2.24
C ARG A 32 -3.47 16.35 -2.36
N PRO A 33 -3.19 15.46 -1.41
CA PRO A 33 -1.92 14.74 -1.38
C PRO A 33 -1.74 13.81 -2.58
N LEU A 34 -2.83 13.37 -3.19
CA LEU A 34 -2.85 12.57 -4.42
C LEU A 34 -3.82 13.22 -5.42
N VAL A 35 -3.37 13.38 -6.66
CA VAL A 35 -4.19 13.90 -7.76
C VAL A 35 -4.19 12.89 -8.90
N LEU A 36 -5.35 12.34 -9.24
CA LEU A 36 -5.50 11.45 -10.39
C LEU A 36 -5.13 12.21 -11.67
N THR A 37 -4.13 11.72 -12.38
CA THR A 37 -3.61 12.36 -13.60
C THR A 37 -3.84 11.52 -14.84
N GLU A 38 -3.86 10.20 -14.70
CA GLU A 38 -3.87 9.27 -15.84
C GLU A 38 -4.64 7.99 -15.48
N ALA A 39 -5.16 7.33 -16.51
CA ALA A 39 -5.72 5.98 -16.45
C ALA A 39 -5.19 5.20 -17.66
N ILE A 40 -4.58 4.06 -17.40
CA ILE A 40 -4.07 3.14 -18.44
C ILE A 40 -5.07 2.00 -18.56
N SER A 41 -5.62 1.77 -19.75
CA SER A 41 -6.52 0.65 -20.00
C SER A 41 -5.77 -0.69 -19.98
N LEU A 42 -6.35 -1.66 -19.28
CA LEU A 42 -5.94 -3.07 -19.30
C LEU A 42 -6.95 -3.86 -20.14
N GLU A 43 -6.76 -3.81 -21.45
CA GLU A 43 -7.73 -4.37 -22.40
C GLU A 43 -7.84 -5.89 -22.24
N GLY A 44 -9.06 -6.39 -22.12
CA GLY A 44 -9.33 -7.81 -21.96
C GLY A 44 -9.13 -8.38 -20.55
N VAL A 45 -8.51 -7.63 -19.65
CA VAL A 45 -8.25 -8.09 -18.25
C VAL A 45 -9.54 -8.08 -17.43
N LYS A 46 -9.77 -9.16 -16.70
CA LYS A 46 -10.97 -9.41 -15.89
C LYS A 46 -10.61 -9.82 -14.48
N GLY A 47 -11.63 -9.74 -13.61
CA GLY A 47 -11.49 -10.17 -12.21
C GLY A 47 -10.73 -9.19 -11.34
N ARG A 48 -10.26 -9.68 -10.22
CA ARG A 48 -9.51 -8.88 -9.23
C ARG A 48 -8.03 -8.85 -9.59
N PHE A 49 -7.37 -7.83 -9.06
CA PHE A 49 -5.92 -7.69 -9.04
C PHE A 49 -5.36 -8.07 -7.68
N ASP A 50 -4.07 -8.34 -7.66
CA ASP A 50 -3.26 -8.44 -6.48
C ASP A 50 -2.05 -7.48 -6.59
N HIS A 51 -0.92 -7.75 -5.98
CA HIS A 51 0.13 -6.77 -5.78
C HIS A 51 0.83 -6.26 -7.06
N PHE A 52 1.60 -5.17 -6.88
CA PHE A 52 2.38 -4.53 -7.92
C PHE A 52 3.88 -4.70 -7.69
N GLY A 53 4.63 -4.94 -8.79
CA GLY A 53 6.08 -4.78 -8.83
C GLY A 53 6.51 -3.65 -9.76
N SER A 54 7.76 -3.21 -9.67
CA SER A 54 8.31 -2.19 -10.57
C SER A 54 9.78 -2.41 -10.90
N ALA A 55 10.14 -2.04 -12.13
CA ALA A 55 11.52 -2.02 -12.59
C ALA A 55 11.75 -0.82 -13.51
N ALA A 56 12.59 0.13 -13.10
CA ALA A 56 12.87 1.34 -13.88
C ALA A 56 11.59 2.08 -14.32
N ASN A 57 11.24 1.96 -15.62
CA ASN A 57 10.04 2.57 -16.21
C ASN A 57 8.88 1.57 -16.41
N ARG A 58 9.03 0.35 -15.90
CA ARG A 58 8.02 -0.70 -16.01
C ARG A 58 7.27 -0.90 -14.71
N LEU A 59 5.98 -1.14 -14.83
CA LEU A 59 5.11 -1.56 -13.76
C LEU A 59 4.63 -2.97 -14.09
N PHE A 60 4.65 -3.85 -13.12
CA PHE A 60 4.11 -5.21 -13.21
C PHE A 60 2.86 -5.26 -12.33
N VAL A 61 1.79 -5.85 -12.87
CA VAL A 61 0.50 -5.92 -12.16
C VAL A 61 0.01 -7.35 -12.18
N SER A 62 -0.12 -7.96 -11.02
CA SER A 62 -0.71 -9.29 -10.89
C SER A 62 -2.23 -9.21 -11.13
N ALA A 63 -2.66 -9.64 -12.32
CA ALA A 63 -4.08 -9.75 -12.67
C ALA A 63 -4.61 -11.12 -12.23
N LEU A 64 -4.75 -11.32 -10.93
CA LEU A 64 -5.06 -12.60 -10.28
C LEU A 64 -6.29 -13.28 -10.90
N GLY A 65 -7.36 -12.53 -11.13
CA GLY A 65 -8.59 -13.07 -11.72
C GLY A 65 -8.52 -13.29 -13.22
N ASN A 66 -7.37 -13.02 -13.86
CA ASN A 66 -7.12 -13.17 -15.30
C ASN A 66 -5.99 -14.17 -15.61
N ASP A 67 -5.32 -14.71 -14.58
CA ASP A 67 -4.16 -15.61 -14.69
C ASP A 67 -2.98 -15.01 -15.49
N THR A 68 -2.76 -13.67 -15.36
CA THR A 68 -1.72 -12.95 -16.08
C THR A 68 -0.99 -11.96 -15.20
N VAL A 69 0.24 -11.62 -15.60
CA VAL A 69 0.95 -10.45 -15.11
C VAL A 69 1.10 -9.45 -16.25
N GLU A 70 0.51 -8.26 -16.07
CA GLU A 70 0.54 -7.20 -17.08
C GLU A 70 1.81 -6.38 -16.92
N VAL A 71 2.56 -6.20 -18.00
CA VAL A 71 3.77 -5.38 -18.06
C VAL A 71 3.44 -4.05 -18.73
N ILE A 72 3.51 -2.97 -17.95
CA ILE A 72 3.14 -1.64 -18.39
C ILE A 72 4.39 -0.76 -18.53
N ASP A 73 4.56 -0.10 -19.66
CA ASP A 73 5.49 1.02 -19.79
C ASP A 73 4.82 2.29 -19.27
N ILE A 74 5.36 2.84 -18.18
CA ILE A 74 4.79 4.01 -17.48
C ILE A 74 4.90 5.27 -18.33
N SER A 75 5.95 5.41 -19.13
CA SER A 75 6.15 6.59 -19.99
C SER A 75 5.30 6.53 -21.26
N ALA A 76 5.19 5.34 -21.86
CA ALA A 76 4.35 5.12 -23.04
C ALA A 76 2.86 5.01 -22.65
N ARG A 77 2.54 4.75 -21.38
CA ARG A 77 1.18 4.60 -20.85
C ARG A 77 0.40 3.47 -21.49
N THR A 78 1.06 2.36 -21.70
CA THR A 78 0.44 1.20 -22.37
C THR A 78 0.98 -0.10 -21.81
N VAL A 79 0.19 -1.16 -21.93
CA VAL A 79 0.64 -2.54 -21.75
C VAL A 79 1.58 -2.87 -22.91
N VAL A 80 2.80 -3.29 -22.59
CA VAL A 80 3.82 -3.65 -23.57
C VAL A 80 4.03 -5.15 -23.68
N HIS A 81 3.59 -5.89 -22.67
CA HIS A 81 3.62 -7.35 -22.65
C HIS A 81 2.63 -7.89 -21.64
N THR A 82 2.11 -9.10 -21.90
CA THR A 82 1.29 -9.86 -20.96
C THR A 82 1.93 -11.23 -20.74
N ILE A 83 2.37 -11.49 -19.51
CA ILE A 83 2.90 -12.79 -19.13
C ILE A 83 1.68 -13.68 -18.80
N THR A 84 1.53 -14.78 -19.51
CA THR A 84 0.45 -15.74 -19.35
C THR A 84 0.94 -17.04 -18.70
N GLY A 85 -0.01 -17.87 -18.24
CA GLY A 85 0.32 -19.20 -17.69
C GLY A 85 0.73 -19.19 -16.23
N ILE A 86 0.47 -18.10 -15.51
CA ILE A 86 0.63 -18.01 -14.04
C ILE A 86 -0.78 -18.11 -13.44
N PRO A 87 -1.22 -19.26 -12.96
CA PRO A 87 -2.56 -19.38 -12.40
C PRO A 87 -2.65 -18.61 -11.07
N ASN A 88 -3.64 -17.72 -10.97
CA ASN A 88 -3.87 -16.85 -9.83
C ASN A 88 -2.58 -16.15 -9.32
N PRO A 89 -1.93 -15.29 -10.12
CA PRO A 89 -0.73 -14.57 -9.68
C PRO A 89 -1.07 -13.61 -8.54
N GLN A 90 -0.26 -13.63 -7.48
CA GLN A 90 -0.44 -12.81 -6.28
C GLN A 90 0.56 -11.65 -6.25
N ASP A 91 1.78 -11.87 -5.83
CA ASP A 91 2.79 -10.82 -5.81
C ASP A 91 3.83 -10.97 -6.92
N VAL A 92 4.46 -9.86 -7.28
CA VAL A 92 5.50 -9.81 -8.30
C VAL A 92 6.62 -8.87 -7.89
N VAL A 93 7.86 -9.36 -7.88
CA VAL A 93 9.05 -8.56 -7.57
C VAL A 93 10.11 -8.67 -8.65
N PHE A 94 10.86 -7.60 -8.86
CA PHE A 94 11.94 -7.53 -9.82
C PHE A 94 13.30 -7.39 -9.12
N SER A 95 14.25 -8.24 -9.52
CA SER A 95 15.66 -8.15 -9.13
C SER A 95 16.46 -7.44 -10.21
N PRO A 96 16.86 -6.18 -10.00
CA PRO A 96 17.58 -5.42 -11.03
C PRO A 96 19.00 -5.97 -11.26
N GLU A 97 19.66 -6.49 -10.24
CA GLU A 97 21.02 -7.01 -10.31
C GLU A 97 21.13 -8.31 -11.13
N THR A 98 20.07 -9.10 -11.17
CA THR A 98 20.02 -10.36 -11.93
C THR A 98 19.13 -10.26 -13.16
N ASN A 99 18.46 -9.13 -13.36
CA ASN A 99 17.48 -8.89 -14.42
C ASN A 99 16.41 -9.99 -14.47
N LYS A 100 15.80 -10.31 -13.32
CA LYS A 100 14.79 -11.35 -13.22
C LYS A 100 13.52 -10.84 -12.58
N LEU A 101 12.40 -11.37 -13.05
CA LEU A 101 11.07 -11.16 -12.50
C LEU A 101 10.63 -12.43 -11.77
N PHE A 102 10.15 -12.29 -10.55
CA PHE A 102 9.62 -13.36 -9.72
C PHE A 102 8.13 -13.11 -9.51
N ALA A 103 7.31 -14.09 -9.78
CA ALA A 103 5.86 -14.01 -9.61
C ALA A 103 5.35 -15.19 -8.77
N GLY A 104 4.70 -14.89 -7.66
CA GLY A 104 4.04 -15.86 -6.78
C GLY A 104 2.66 -16.24 -7.31
N SER A 105 2.23 -17.46 -7.04
CA SER A 105 0.92 -17.98 -7.41
C SER A 105 0.26 -18.68 -6.22
N SER A 106 -1.01 -18.40 -6.00
CA SER A 106 -1.78 -19.11 -4.96
C SER A 106 -1.91 -20.60 -5.23
N ARG A 107 -1.44 -21.08 -6.39
CA ARG A 107 -1.39 -22.50 -6.72
C ARG A 107 -0.08 -23.16 -6.29
N GLY A 108 0.69 -22.50 -5.40
CA GLY A 108 1.83 -23.08 -4.72
C GLY A 108 3.15 -22.99 -5.48
N LYS A 109 3.26 -22.17 -6.51
CA LYS A 109 4.47 -22.02 -7.29
C LYS A 109 5.00 -20.60 -7.31
N LEU A 110 6.33 -20.48 -7.35
CA LEU A 110 7.05 -19.28 -7.71
C LEU A 110 7.58 -19.44 -9.14
N TYR A 111 7.24 -18.50 -10.01
CA TYR A 111 7.68 -18.44 -11.41
C TYR A 111 8.79 -17.41 -11.54
N ILE A 112 9.86 -17.76 -12.26
CA ILE A 112 11.03 -16.90 -12.47
C ILE A 112 11.19 -16.66 -13.97
N TYR A 113 11.18 -15.39 -14.37
CA TYR A 113 11.28 -14.98 -15.77
C TYR A 113 12.54 -14.15 -16.01
N ASP A 114 13.05 -14.19 -17.24
CA ASP A 114 13.99 -13.18 -17.71
C ASP A 114 13.30 -11.81 -17.73
N GLY A 115 13.95 -10.80 -17.17
CA GLY A 115 13.35 -9.47 -17.01
C GLY A 115 13.29 -8.63 -18.30
N THR A 116 13.82 -9.12 -19.42
CA THR A 116 13.80 -8.45 -20.73
C THR A 116 12.90 -9.16 -21.72
N SER A 117 13.12 -10.46 -21.92
CA SER A 117 12.33 -11.27 -22.87
C SER A 117 11.02 -11.77 -22.27
N PHE A 118 10.93 -11.88 -20.95
CA PHE A 118 9.86 -12.52 -20.20
C PHE A 118 9.71 -14.02 -20.48
N ASP A 119 10.80 -14.66 -20.95
CA ASP A 119 10.86 -16.11 -21.05
C ASP A 119 10.92 -16.74 -19.67
N LEU A 120 10.19 -17.82 -19.47
CA LEU A 120 10.20 -18.59 -18.22
C LEU A 120 11.56 -19.27 -18.04
N LEU A 121 12.26 -18.94 -16.97
CA LEU A 121 13.57 -19.52 -16.62
C LEU A 121 13.41 -20.72 -15.69
N LYS A 122 12.52 -20.65 -14.71
CA LYS A 122 12.32 -21.71 -13.73
C LYS A 122 10.97 -21.59 -13.02
N GLU A 123 10.44 -22.72 -12.59
CA GLU A 123 9.36 -22.84 -11.60
C GLU A 123 9.93 -23.49 -10.33
N ILE A 124 9.52 -22.97 -9.18
CA ILE A 124 9.84 -23.56 -7.87
C ILE A 124 8.54 -23.90 -7.17
N ASP A 125 8.39 -25.15 -6.77
CA ASP A 125 7.21 -25.61 -6.05
C ASP A 125 7.37 -25.39 -4.55
N PHE A 126 6.45 -24.63 -3.96
CA PHE A 126 6.30 -24.40 -2.53
C PHE A 126 5.17 -25.26 -1.94
N HIS A 127 4.43 -26.00 -2.80
CA HIS A 127 3.34 -26.93 -2.45
C HIS A 127 2.13 -26.29 -1.78
N SER A 128 2.13 -24.99 -1.54
CA SER A 128 1.03 -24.25 -0.94
C SER A 128 1.10 -22.78 -1.35
N ASP A 129 0.02 -22.02 -1.15
CA ASP A 129 -0.18 -20.64 -1.57
C ASP A 129 1.09 -19.78 -1.44
N VAL A 130 1.56 -19.21 -2.56
CA VAL A 130 2.68 -18.26 -2.61
C VAL A 130 2.09 -16.88 -2.81
N ASP A 131 2.01 -16.13 -1.73
CA ASP A 131 1.31 -14.86 -1.71
C ASP A 131 2.29 -13.66 -1.82
N ASN A 132 3.04 -13.35 -0.80
CA ASN A 132 3.86 -12.16 -0.75
C ASN A 132 5.34 -12.43 -1.04
N LEU A 133 5.96 -11.52 -1.80
CA LEU A 133 7.37 -11.58 -2.18
C LEU A 133 8.10 -10.31 -1.74
N ARG A 134 9.33 -10.45 -1.22
CA ARG A 134 10.19 -9.28 -0.94
C ARG A 134 11.61 -9.55 -1.41
N TYR A 135 12.15 -8.63 -2.20
CA TYR A 135 13.52 -8.72 -2.68
C TYR A 135 14.50 -8.03 -1.72
N ASP A 136 15.47 -8.80 -1.24
CA ASP A 136 16.63 -8.34 -0.48
C ASP A 136 17.80 -8.14 -1.44
N ALA A 137 18.03 -6.88 -1.83
CA ALA A 137 19.07 -6.51 -2.78
C ALA A 137 20.49 -6.74 -2.20
N ALA A 138 20.66 -6.61 -0.89
CA ALA A 138 21.98 -6.79 -0.25
C ALA A 138 22.48 -8.24 -0.37
N ASN A 139 21.57 -9.19 -0.22
CA ASN A 139 21.87 -10.62 -0.26
C ASN A 139 21.44 -11.29 -1.58
N LYS A 140 20.83 -10.55 -2.51
CA LYS A 140 20.25 -11.06 -3.77
C LYS A 140 19.30 -12.25 -3.54
N ARG A 141 18.41 -12.10 -2.57
CA ARG A 141 17.42 -13.11 -2.20
C ARG A 141 16.01 -12.60 -2.40
N VAL A 142 15.13 -13.49 -2.82
CA VAL A 142 13.68 -13.25 -2.77
C VAL A 142 13.12 -14.02 -1.59
N TYR A 143 12.63 -13.32 -0.60
CA TYR A 143 11.86 -13.92 0.48
C TYR A 143 10.43 -14.15 -0.01
N VAL A 144 9.88 -15.30 0.35
CA VAL A 144 8.61 -15.84 -0.15
C VAL A 144 7.73 -16.17 1.04
N GLY A 145 6.65 -15.43 1.22
CA GLY A 145 5.56 -15.77 2.14
C GLY A 145 4.68 -16.82 1.48
N TYR A 146 4.47 -17.96 2.14
CA TYR A 146 3.71 -19.05 1.57
C TYR A 146 3.07 -19.93 2.64
N GLY A 147 2.21 -20.84 2.21
CA GLY A 147 1.57 -21.81 3.07
C GLY A 147 0.20 -21.37 3.55
N GLU A 148 -0.61 -22.33 3.92
CA GLU A 148 -1.92 -22.13 4.55
C GLU A 148 -1.90 -22.74 5.95
N ASP A 149 -2.74 -22.23 6.85
CA ASP A 149 -2.87 -22.76 8.21
C ASP A 149 -1.51 -23.01 8.88
N GLU A 150 -1.32 -24.18 9.47
CA GLU A 150 -0.13 -24.59 10.22
C GLU A 150 1.15 -24.70 9.36
N THR A 151 1.00 -24.73 8.02
CA THR A 151 2.12 -24.79 7.08
C THR A 151 2.71 -23.44 6.72
N GLY A 152 2.05 -22.34 7.15
CA GLY A 152 2.48 -20.98 6.87
C GLY A 152 3.92 -20.71 7.27
N ALA A 153 4.70 -20.16 6.33
CA ALA A 153 6.13 -19.91 6.51
C ALA A 153 6.63 -18.76 5.61
N ILE A 154 7.82 -18.26 5.91
CA ILE A 154 8.62 -17.45 5.00
C ILE A 154 9.86 -18.26 4.63
N GLY A 155 10.03 -18.55 3.34
CA GLY A 155 11.22 -19.16 2.77
C GLY A 155 12.04 -18.16 1.96
N ALA A 156 13.12 -18.61 1.35
CA ALA A 156 13.97 -17.76 0.53
C ALA A 156 14.42 -18.48 -0.76
N VAL A 157 14.66 -17.69 -1.81
CA VAL A 157 15.19 -18.11 -3.10
C VAL A 157 16.39 -17.25 -3.44
N ASP A 158 17.51 -17.87 -3.85
CA ASP A 158 18.66 -17.14 -4.38
C ASP A 158 18.33 -16.61 -5.79
N ALA A 159 18.33 -15.29 -5.95
CA ALA A 159 17.99 -14.65 -7.21
C ALA A 159 19.07 -14.84 -8.30
N THR A 160 20.28 -15.24 -7.93
CA THR A 160 21.36 -15.51 -8.89
C THR A 160 21.22 -16.90 -9.49
N THR A 161 21.06 -17.92 -8.64
CA THR A 161 21.04 -19.34 -9.03
C THR A 161 19.64 -19.85 -9.36
N ASN A 162 18.58 -19.14 -8.92
CA ASN A 162 17.18 -19.55 -8.97
C ASN A 162 16.88 -20.77 -8.10
N GLU A 163 17.68 -21.03 -7.06
CA GLU A 163 17.46 -22.17 -6.19
C GLU A 163 16.75 -21.76 -4.91
N ARG A 164 15.82 -22.59 -4.43
CA ARG A 164 15.26 -22.45 -3.09
C ARG A 164 16.35 -22.70 -2.07
N LEU A 165 16.46 -21.83 -1.08
CA LEU A 165 17.39 -21.95 0.03
C LEU A 165 16.78 -22.82 1.14
N GLU A 166 17.63 -23.38 2.00
CA GLU A 166 17.19 -24.10 3.20
C GLU A 166 16.65 -23.17 4.29
N GLU A 167 16.89 -21.86 4.15
CA GLU A 167 16.40 -20.82 5.06
C GLU A 167 14.87 -20.77 5.04
N GLU A 168 14.26 -21.12 6.18
CA GLU A 168 12.82 -21.15 6.33
C GLU A 168 12.42 -20.77 7.75
N TYR A 169 11.41 -19.89 7.87
CA TYR A 169 10.83 -19.46 9.14
C TYR A 169 9.39 -19.94 9.23
N LYS A 170 9.13 -21.00 10.01
CA LYS A 170 7.80 -21.57 10.21
C LYS A 170 6.96 -20.67 11.12
N LEU A 171 5.85 -20.21 10.63
CA LEU A 171 4.98 -19.25 11.31
C LEU A 171 3.74 -19.89 11.93
N GLY A 172 3.31 -21.04 11.39
CA GLY A 172 2.13 -21.75 11.87
C GLY A 172 0.80 -21.09 11.49
N ALA A 173 0.82 -20.17 10.54
CA ALA A 173 -0.30 -19.56 9.86
C ALA A 173 0.18 -18.85 8.60
N HIS A 174 -0.72 -18.62 7.66
CA HIS A 174 -0.43 -17.87 6.43
C HIS A 174 0.08 -16.45 6.73
N PRO A 175 1.25 -16.04 6.16
CA PRO A 175 1.75 -14.67 6.27
C PRO A 175 1.12 -13.79 5.20
N GLU A 176 0.02 -13.12 5.51
CA GLU A 176 -0.73 -12.21 4.61
C GLU A 176 0.08 -11.02 4.08
N SER A 177 1.09 -10.60 4.79
CA SER A 177 2.10 -9.65 4.33
C SER A 177 3.29 -9.66 5.26
N PHE A 178 4.46 -9.28 4.74
CA PHE A 178 5.64 -9.10 5.56
C PHE A 178 6.54 -7.98 5.03
N GLN A 179 7.40 -7.44 5.89
CA GLN A 179 8.40 -6.43 5.54
C GLN A 179 9.75 -6.84 6.08
N LEU A 180 10.79 -6.57 5.27
CA LEU A 180 12.19 -6.76 5.65
C LEU A 180 12.77 -5.44 6.14
N GLU A 181 13.54 -5.46 7.22
CA GLU A 181 14.46 -4.36 7.50
C GLU A 181 15.56 -4.35 6.43
N ALA A 182 15.82 -3.18 5.85
CA ALA A 182 16.86 -2.99 4.85
C ALA A 182 18.26 -2.91 5.49
N SER A 183 18.35 -2.33 6.70
CA SER A 183 19.60 -2.16 7.44
C SER A 183 19.72 -3.08 8.66
N GLY A 184 18.64 -3.73 9.05
CA GLY A 184 18.57 -4.63 10.19
C GLY A 184 18.26 -6.09 9.82
N PRO A 185 18.28 -6.99 10.81
CA PRO A 185 18.05 -8.40 10.56
C PRO A 185 16.57 -8.80 10.55
N ASN A 186 15.65 -7.90 10.92
CA ASN A 186 14.30 -8.33 11.24
C ASN A 186 13.39 -8.44 10.01
N ILE A 187 12.47 -9.41 10.10
CA ILE A 187 11.28 -9.51 9.24
C ILE A 187 10.07 -9.36 10.16
N CYS A 188 9.14 -8.49 9.81
CA CYS A 188 7.83 -8.44 10.45
C CYS A 188 6.79 -9.04 9.52
N ALA A 189 5.96 -9.97 10.00
CA ALA A 189 4.92 -10.64 9.23
C ALA A 189 3.56 -10.60 9.93
N ASN A 190 2.51 -10.26 9.18
CA ASN A 190 1.12 -10.33 9.65
C ASN A 190 0.61 -11.76 9.61
N LEU A 191 0.05 -12.21 10.73
CA LEU A 191 -0.59 -13.53 10.90
C LEU A 191 -2.03 -13.32 11.37
N PRO A 192 -2.97 -12.98 10.47
CA PRO A 192 -4.33 -12.61 10.86
C PRO A 192 -5.08 -13.75 11.55
N ASP A 193 -4.89 -15.00 11.17
CA ASP A 193 -5.56 -16.16 11.77
C ASP A 193 -5.12 -16.38 13.22
N LEU A 194 -3.87 -16.07 13.53
CA LEU A 194 -3.37 -16.10 14.91
C LEU A 194 -3.58 -14.79 15.65
N LYS A 195 -4.09 -13.74 14.97
CA LYS A 195 -4.20 -12.38 15.54
C LYS A 195 -2.89 -11.89 16.13
N GLN A 196 -1.83 -12.03 15.34
CA GLN A 196 -0.45 -11.71 15.75
C GLN A 196 0.31 -11.04 14.62
N ILE A 197 1.42 -10.41 15.01
CA ILE A 197 2.53 -10.05 14.14
C ILE A 197 3.70 -10.90 14.62
N ALA A 198 4.36 -11.60 13.69
CA ALA A 198 5.63 -12.26 13.97
C ALA A 198 6.77 -11.29 13.67
N ALA A 199 7.70 -11.15 14.62
CA ALA A 199 8.98 -10.47 14.40
C ALA A 199 10.09 -11.52 14.43
N ILE A 200 10.75 -11.71 13.31
CA ILE A 200 11.73 -12.75 13.03
C ILE A 200 13.10 -12.09 12.95
N ASP A 201 14.05 -12.55 13.73
CA ASP A 201 15.46 -12.18 13.59
C ASP A 201 16.15 -13.20 12.67
N ARG A 202 16.60 -12.72 11.50
CA ARG A 202 17.26 -13.55 10.47
C ARG A 202 18.65 -14.08 10.87
N ILE A 203 19.28 -13.47 11.88
CA ILE A 203 20.61 -13.90 12.37
C ILE A 203 20.49 -14.99 13.42
N THR A 204 19.60 -14.79 14.40
CA THR A 204 19.42 -15.72 15.52
C THR A 204 18.35 -16.76 15.26
N HIS A 205 17.57 -16.61 14.19
CA HIS A 205 16.39 -17.40 13.84
C HIS A 205 15.31 -17.42 14.94
N THR A 206 15.30 -16.42 15.82
CA THR A 206 14.27 -16.30 16.86
C THR A 206 13.02 -15.63 16.30
N ILE A 207 11.86 -16.08 16.77
CA ILE A 207 10.56 -15.52 16.38
C ILE A 207 9.86 -15.00 17.64
N SER A 208 9.69 -13.70 17.73
CA SER A 208 8.85 -13.04 18.72
C SER A 208 7.45 -12.85 18.16
N ARG A 209 6.42 -12.88 19.02
CA ARG A 209 5.03 -12.74 18.60
C ARG A 209 4.36 -11.61 19.35
N TRP A 210 3.80 -10.66 18.60
CA TRP A 210 3.09 -9.50 19.13
C TRP A 210 1.59 -9.69 18.95
N PRO A 211 0.80 -9.78 20.02
CA PRO A 211 -0.64 -9.93 19.89
C PRO A 211 -1.29 -8.67 19.32
N ILE A 212 -2.26 -8.85 18.43
CA ILE A 212 -3.08 -7.77 17.89
C ILE A 212 -4.55 -8.02 18.24
N THR A 213 -5.19 -7.03 18.86
CA THR A 213 -6.63 -7.12 19.20
C THR A 213 -7.54 -6.70 18.04
N LEU A 214 -6.98 -6.04 17.03
CA LEU A 214 -7.66 -5.72 15.78
C LEU A 214 -7.57 -6.95 14.86
N GLN A 215 -8.60 -7.17 14.05
CA GLN A 215 -8.69 -8.38 13.22
C GLN A 215 -8.45 -8.09 11.76
N MET A 216 -8.05 -9.12 11.01
CA MET A 216 -7.78 -9.05 9.58
C MET A 216 -6.68 -8.00 9.31
N ASN A 217 -5.53 -8.22 9.92
CA ASN A 217 -4.32 -7.41 9.74
C ASN A 217 -3.61 -7.87 8.46
N PHE A 218 -3.90 -7.22 7.33
CA PHE A 218 -3.42 -7.61 6.02
C PHE A 218 -2.23 -6.76 5.56
N PRO A 219 -2.37 -5.51 5.08
CA PRO A 219 -1.22 -4.78 4.59
C PRO A 219 -0.33 -4.25 5.71
N MET A 220 0.95 -4.11 5.41
CA MET A 220 1.90 -3.44 6.29
C MET A 220 2.96 -2.65 5.53
N ALA A 221 3.51 -1.63 6.19
CA ALA A 221 4.71 -0.91 5.76
C ALA A 221 5.61 -0.59 6.94
N LEU A 222 6.91 -0.49 6.69
CA LEU A 222 7.93 -0.26 7.71
C LEU A 222 8.56 1.13 7.56
N ASN A 223 8.62 1.87 8.67
CA ASN A 223 9.49 3.02 8.85
C ASN A 223 10.63 2.62 9.78
N GLU A 224 11.70 2.12 9.19
CA GLU A 224 12.86 1.61 9.92
C GLU A 224 13.55 2.70 10.75
N ALA A 225 13.65 3.92 10.19
CA ALA A 225 14.30 5.05 10.85
C ALA A 225 13.67 5.43 12.20
N ASP A 226 12.34 5.42 12.27
CA ASP A 226 11.60 5.73 13.50
C ASP A 226 11.18 4.45 14.26
N ARG A 227 11.57 3.27 13.78
CA ARG A 227 11.20 1.95 14.33
C ARG A 227 9.68 1.80 14.48
N ARG A 228 8.94 2.09 13.39
CA ARG A 228 7.47 1.98 13.36
C ARG A 228 7.01 1.07 12.24
N LEU A 229 6.19 0.12 12.62
CA LEU A 229 5.46 -0.74 11.70
C LEU A 229 4.02 -0.25 11.59
N PHE A 230 3.59 0.05 10.39
CA PHE A 230 2.22 0.43 10.05
C PHE A 230 1.46 -0.81 9.58
N VAL A 231 0.30 -1.05 10.14
CA VAL A 231 -0.53 -2.21 9.83
C VAL A 231 -1.96 -1.76 9.55
N GLY A 232 -2.46 -2.14 8.38
CA GLY A 232 -3.86 -1.96 8.03
C GLY A 232 -4.70 -3.12 8.56
N THR A 233 -5.83 -2.83 9.21
CA THR A 233 -6.78 -3.85 9.66
C THR A 233 -8.16 -3.59 9.06
N ARG A 234 -8.96 -4.67 8.87
CA ARG A 234 -10.30 -4.55 8.30
C ARG A 234 -11.41 -4.59 9.34
N ALA A 235 -11.18 -5.19 10.52
CA ALA A 235 -12.21 -5.35 11.55
C ALA A 235 -11.72 -4.96 12.97
N PRO A 236 -11.99 -3.74 13.43
CA PRO A 236 -12.44 -2.58 12.65
C PRO A 236 -11.34 -2.05 11.72
N ALA A 237 -11.75 -1.29 10.68
CA ALA A 237 -10.79 -0.67 9.76
C ALA A 237 -9.96 0.38 10.47
N ARG A 238 -8.66 0.10 10.62
CA ARG A 238 -7.70 0.97 11.33
C ARG A 238 -6.33 0.94 10.65
N LEU A 239 -5.66 2.06 10.70
CA LEU A 239 -4.20 2.12 10.62
C LEU A 239 -3.67 1.97 12.04
N ALA A 240 -3.07 0.84 12.37
CA ALA A 240 -2.42 0.57 13.64
C ALA A 240 -0.91 0.78 13.52
N VAL A 241 -0.28 1.32 14.55
CA VAL A 241 1.16 1.62 14.59
C VAL A 241 1.80 0.84 15.72
N PHE A 242 2.86 0.11 15.42
CA PHE A 242 3.62 -0.68 16.38
C PHE A 242 5.05 -0.16 16.48
N ASP A 243 5.61 -0.16 17.66
CA ASP A 243 7.04 0.00 17.91
C ASP A 243 7.76 -1.32 17.62
N THR A 244 8.70 -1.33 16.67
CA THR A 244 9.38 -2.58 16.26
C THR A 244 10.38 -3.10 17.26
N SER A 245 10.80 -2.29 18.24
CA SER A 245 11.72 -2.71 19.29
C SER A 245 11.03 -3.48 20.41
N SER A 246 9.77 -3.16 20.69
CA SER A 246 9.01 -3.70 21.82
C SER A 246 7.79 -4.54 21.40
N GLY A 247 7.32 -4.39 20.16
CA GLY A 247 6.05 -4.94 19.70
C GLY A 247 4.83 -4.24 20.29
N HIS A 248 5.03 -3.12 21.01
CA HIS A 248 3.93 -2.38 21.63
C HIS A 248 3.11 -1.62 20.56
N ARG A 249 1.79 -1.76 20.62
CA ARG A 249 0.89 -0.97 19.78
C ARG A 249 0.64 0.41 20.40
N GLY A 250 1.03 1.44 19.68
CA GLY A 250 0.71 2.83 19.99
C GLY A 250 -0.62 3.27 19.35
N ALA A 251 -0.54 4.19 18.40
CA ALA A 251 -1.70 4.77 17.73
C ALA A 251 -2.53 3.74 16.94
N ALA A 252 -3.85 3.98 16.86
CA ALA A 252 -4.77 3.26 15.98
C ALA A 252 -5.83 4.23 15.46
N LEU A 253 -5.73 4.63 14.18
CA LEU A 253 -6.60 5.63 13.57
C LEU A 253 -7.62 4.97 12.63
N PRO A 254 -8.86 5.51 12.53
CA PRO A 254 -9.79 5.06 11.50
C PRO A 254 -9.19 5.22 10.10
N CYS A 255 -9.32 4.21 9.27
CA CYS A 255 -8.89 4.26 7.87
C CYS A 255 -9.99 3.76 6.92
N VAL A 256 -9.65 3.63 5.65
CA VAL A 256 -10.51 3.07 4.61
C VAL A 256 -10.84 1.60 4.89
N LEU A 257 -12.08 1.19 4.52
CA LEU A 257 -12.52 -0.20 4.61
C LEU A 257 -11.88 -1.06 3.51
N ASP A 258 -11.83 -2.37 3.74
CA ASP A 258 -11.34 -3.37 2.79
C ASP A 258 -9.95 -3.02 2.25
N THR A 259 -9.01 -2.70 3.16
CA THR A 259 -7.63 -2.37 2.80
C THR A 259 -6.83 -3.62 2.46
N ASP A 260 -6.00 -3.53 1.41
CA ASP A 260 -5.13 -4.59 0.92
C ASP A 260 -3.68 -4.13 0.75
N ASP A 261 -3.49 -2.83 0.43
CA ASP A 261 -2.17 -2.26 0.27
C ASP A 261 -1.96 -1.01 1.13
N LEU A 262 -0.76 -0.91 1.69
CA LEU A 262 -0.31 0.17 2.55
C LEU A 262 1.15 0.50 2.25
N TYR A 263 1.45 1.79 2.10
CA TYR A 263 2.80 2.27 1.79
C TYR A 263 3.21 3.43 2.69
N TYR A 264 4.50 3.49 3.01
CA TYR A 264 5.11 4.61 3.71
C TYR A 264 6.03 5.41 2.79
N ASP A 265 5.75 6.70 2.66
CA ASP A 265 6.60 7.67 1.98
C ASP A 265 7.50 8.37 3.01
N ALA A 266 8.73 7.92 3.13
CA ALA A 266 9.69 8.46 4.07
C ALA A 266 10.06 9.93 3.77
N ALA A 267 10.04 10.33 2.49
CA ALA A 267 10.40 11.69 2.08
C ALA A 267 9.37 12.72 2.55
N ARG A 268 8.08 12.33 2.55
CA ARG A 268 6.98 13.21 2.99
C ARG A 268 6.44 12.84 4.36
N LYS A 269 6.93 11.76 4.96
CA LYS A 269 6.41 11.17 6.20
C LYS A 269 4.90 10.90 6.09
N ARG A 270 4.48 10.25 5.01
CA ARG A 270 3.06 9.95 4.72
C ARG A 270 2.81 8.46 4.64
N ILE A 271 1.64 8.06 5.07
CA ILE A 271 1.15 6.69 4.94
C ILE A 271 -0.05 6.72 4.00
N TYR A 272 -0.01 5.89 2.96
CA TYR A 272 -1.10 5.70 2.00
C TYR A 272 -1.74 4.35 2.26
N VAL A 273 -3.06 4.31 2.42
CA VAL A 273 -3.83 3.08 2.65
C VAL A 273 -4.90 2.99 1.58
N ALA A 274 -4.74 2.06 0.65
CA ALA A 274 -5.75 1.80 -0.38
C ALA A 274 -6.85 0.87 0.15
N GLY A 275 -8.09 1.09 -0.27
CA GLY A 275 -9.18 0.23 0.17
C GLY A 275 -10.36 0.17 -0.78
N GLY A 276 -11.00 -1.00 -0.81
CA GLY A 276 -12.07 -1.35 -1.73
C GLY A 276 -13.35 -0.55 -1.56
N GLU A 277 -13.52 0.25 -0.50
CA GLU A 277 -14.67 1.14 -0.34
C GLU A 277 -14.67 2.34 -1.31
N GLY A 278 -13.64 2.48 -2.15
CA GLY A 278 -13.54 3.54 -3.15
C GLY A 278 -12.79 4.78 -2.67
N PHE A 279 -11.86 4.63 -1.73
CA PHE A 279 -11.02 5.71 -1.23
C PHE A 279 -9.59 5.23 -0.95
N ILE A 280 -8.67 6.21 -0.90
CA ILE A 280 -7.32 6.06 -0.36
C ILE A 280 -7.23 6.97 0.85
N SER A 281 -6.98 6.41 2.03
CA SER A 281 -6.69 7.21 3.23
C SER A 281 -5.21 7.62 3.21
N VAL A 282 -4.96 8.92 3.36
CA VAL A 282 -3.60 9.47 3.44
C VAL A 282 -3.39 10.06 4.82
N PHE A 283 -2.38 9.56 5.52
CA PHE A 283 -2.03 10.06 6.85
C PHE A 283 -0.70 10.80 6.81
N GLN A 284 -0.58 11.83 7.63
CA GLN A 284 0.67 12.53 7.92
C GLN A 284 1.23 12.05 9.23
N GLN A 285 2.42 11.50 9.22
CA GLN A 285 3.21 11.28 10.42
C GLN A 285 3.80 12.63 10.87
N LYS A 286 3.54 13.03 12.10
CA LYS A 286 4.11 14.25 12.72
C LYS A 286 5.43 13.92 13.42
N ASP A 287 5.42 12.84 14.16
CA ASP A 287 6.57 12.20 14.80
C ASP A 287 6.31 10.70 14.93
N ALA A 288 7.15 9.98 15.66
CA ALA A 288 7.05 8.54 15.82
C ALA A 288 5.68 8.06 16.38
N ASP A 289 5.01 8.87 17.19
CA ASP A 289 3.82 8.48 17.94
C ASP A 289 2.55 9.26 17.53
N HIS A 290 2.69 10.35 16.77
CA HIS A 290 1.56 11.22 16.40
C HIS A 290 1.30 11.22 14.89
N TYR A 291 0.06 10.90 14.54
CA TYR A 291 -0.42 10.77 13.17
C TYR A 291 -1.73 11.53 12.99
N GLN A 292 -1.95 12.04 11.80
CA GLN A 292 -3.17 12.77 11.45
C GLN A 292 -3.67 12.31 10.09
N LEU A 293 -4.97 12.02 9.97
CA LEU A 293 -5.60 11.84 8.67
C LEU A 293 -5.51 13.17 7.90
N LEU A 294 -4.76 13.16 6.79
CA LEU A 294 -4.57 14.31 5.93
C LEU A 294 -5.72 14.44 4.91
N ALA A 295 -6.10 13.31 4.30
CA ALA A 295 -7.18 13.25 3.33
C ALA A 295 -7.74 11.84 3.17
N LYS A 296 -9.02 11.75 2.73
CA LYS A 296 -9.59 10.58 2.04
C LYS A 296 -9.72 10.96 0.56
N VAL A 297 -8.88 10.36 -0.28
CA VAL A 297 -8.83 10.64 -1.72
C VAL A 297 -9.78 9.68 -2.42
N PRO A 298 -10.74 10.17 -3.22
CA PRO A 298 -11.65 9.30 -3.98
C PRO A 298 -10.89 8.38 -4.94
N SER A 299 -11.32 7.13 -5.02
CA SER A 299 -10.86 6.13 -5.97
C SER A 299 -12.05 5.37 -6.59
N ALA A 300 -11.89 4.10 -6.92
CA ALA A 300 -12.97 3.27 -7.45
C ALA A 300 -13.36 2.17 -6.47
N LEU A 301 -14.63 1.80 -6.43
CA LEU A 301 -15.10 0.65 -5.66
C LEU A 301 -14.38 -0.63 -6.10
N GLY A 302 -13.95 -1.44 -5.14
CA GLY A 302 -13.20 -2.67 -5.35
C GLY A 302 -11.71 -2.45 -5.68
N ALA A 303 -11.25 -1.20 -5.84
CA ALA A 303 -9.85 -0.87 -6.10
C ALA A 303 -9.09 -0.74 -4.78
N ARG A 304 -8.48 -1.83 -4.34
CA ARG A 304 -7.73 -1.93 -3.09
C ARG A 304 -6.25 -2.26 -3.28
N THR A 305 -5.90 -2.76 -4.47
CA THR A 305 -4.54 -3.09 -4.88
C THR A 305 -3.83 -1.84 -5.39
N ALA A 306 -2.70 -1.53 -4.81
CA ALA A 306 -1.96 -0.29 -5.08
C ALA A 306 -0.45 -0.53 -5.23
N GLY A 307 0.29 0.49 -5.68
CA GLY A 307 1.74 0.49 -5.77
C GLY A 307 2.32 1.88 -5.51
N TYR A 308 3.33 1.96 -4.63
CA TYR A 308 4.13 3.16 -4.41
C TYR A 308 5.60 2.77 -4.23
N PHE A 309 6.46 3.24 -5.11
CA PHE A 309 7.85 2.78 -5.19
C PHE A 309 8.88 3.85 -4.74
N GLY A 310 8.42 4.87 -4.05
CA GLY A 310 9.25 5.89 -3.43
C GLY A 310 9.74 6.98 -4.37
N LYS A 311 10.32 8.03 -3.77
CA LYS A 311 10.92 9.17 -4.46
C LYS A 311 12.30 8.77 -5.02
N GLY A 312 12.63 9.24 -6.23
CA GLY A 312 13.96 9.03 -6.84
C GLY A 312 14.06 7.92 -7.88
N ARG A 313 13.03 7.12 -8.11
CA ARG A 313 12.94 6.19 -9.25
C ARG A 313 12.27 6.87 -10.46
N LYS A 314 12.41 6.34 -11.67
CA LYS A 314 11.73 6.93 -12.86
C LYS A 314 10.20 6.96 -12.75
N ALA A 315 9.63 6.07 -11.93
CA ALA A 315 8.23 6.08 -11.50
C ALA A 315 7.97 7.00 -10.31
N ALA A 316 8.91 7.86 -9.95
CA ALA A 316 8.91 8.69 -8.76
C ALA A 316 7.67 9.59 -8.68
N ASP A 317 7.24 9.82 -7.43
CA ASP A 317 6.11 10.68 -7.10
C ASP A 317 4.77 10.26 -7.73
N ARG A 318 4.61 8.95 -8.01
CA ARG A 318 3.38 8.36 -8.52
C ARG A 318 2.88 7.28 -7.57
N PHE A 319 1.57 7.31 -7.35
CA PHE A 319 0.85 6.25 -6.68
C PHE A 319 -0.03 5.57 -7.73
N PHE A 320 0.08 4.27 -7.82
CA PHE A 320 -0.65 3.43 -8.78
C PHE A 320 -1.80 2.72 -8.06
N LEU A 321 -2.93 2.55 -8.75
CA LEU A 321 -4.07 1.83 -8.23
C LEU A 321 -4.65 0.94 -9.34
N ALA A 322 -4.72 -0.35 -9.10
CA ALA A 322 -5.40 -1.27 -9.99
C ALA A 322 -6.91 -1.17 -9.77
N VAL A 323 -7.62 -0.89 -10.84
CA VAL A 323 -9.06 -0.70 -10.84
C VAL A 323 -9.69 -1.85 -11.62
N PRO A 324 -10.41 -2.76 -10.95
CA PRO A 324 -11.09 -3.87 -11.62
C PRO A 324 -12.11 -3.40 -12.66
N ALA A 325 -12.37 -4.26 -13.65
CA ALA A 325 -13.44 -4.03 -14.59
C ALA A 325 -14.78 -3.84 -13.86
N ARG A 326 -15.55 -2.85 -14.26
CA ARG A 326 -16.84 -2.49 -13.68
C ARG A 326 -17.86 -2.17 -14.75
N ALA A 327 -19.14 -2.06 -14.37
CA ALA A 327 -20.22 -1.84 -15.32
C ALA A 327 -19.90 -0.74 -16.36
N GLY A 328 -19.80 -1.12 -17.63
CA GLY A 328 -19.51 -0.21 -18.74
C GLY A 328 -18.07 0.29 -18.86
N ARG A 329 -17.13 -0.24 -18.06
CA ARG A 329 -15.70 0.11 -18.13
C ARG A 329 -14.82 -1.13 -17.96
N GLY A 330 -13.76 -1.22 -18.76
CA GLY A 330 -12.71 -2.22 -18.60
C GLY A 330 -11.88 -2.01 -17.34
N ALA A 331 -10.95 -2.92 -17.10
CA ALA A 331 -9.95 -2.77 -16.06
C ALA A 331 -8.94 -1.67 -16.42
N GLU A 332 -8.40 -0.98 -15.41
CA GLU A 332 -7.51 0.16 -15.59
C GLU A 332 -6.43 0.17 -14.51
N VAL A 333 -5.29 0.76 -14.79
CA VAL A 333 -4.36 1.26 -13.77
C VAL A 333 -4.49 2.77 -13.71
N TRP A 334 -4.93 3.28 -12.57
CA TRP A 334 -4.98 4.71 -12.30
C TRP A 334 -3.67 5.21 -11.73
N ILE A 335 -3.20 6.35 -12.22
CA ILE A 335 -1.95 6.97 -11.80
C ILE A 335 -2.27 8.29 -11.11
N TYR A 336 -1.91 8.37 -9.86
CA TYR A 336 -2.01 9.59 -9.07
C TYR A 336 -0.61 10.22 -8.96
N LYS A 337 -0.55 11.53 -9.23
CA LYS A 337 0.62 12.34 -8.88
C LYS A 337 0.59 12.60 -7.37
N VAL A 338 1.70 12.30 -6.70
CA VAL A 338 1.89 12.63 -5.29
C VAL A 338 2.28 14.10 -5.19
N GLN A 339 1.55 14.88 -4.37
CA GLN A 339 1.81 16.29 -4.12
C GLN A 339 2.57 16.47 -2.80
N ASP A 340 3.38 17.52 -2.68
CA ASP A 340 4.10 17.85 -1.44
C ASP A 340 3.18 18.39 -0.35
#